data_1f6b871cfdea80477312d8101dd015bb
#
_entry.id   1f6b871cfdea80477312d8101dd015bb
#
_cell.length_a   1.000
_cell.length_b   1.000
_cell.length_c   1.000
_cell.angle_alpha   90.00
_cell.angle_beta   90.00
_cell.angle_gamma   90.00
#
_symmetry.space_group_name_H-M   'P 1'
#
loop_
_entity.id
_entity.type
_entity.pdbx_description
1 polymer ?
#
loop_
_entity_poly.entity_id
_entity_poly.type
_entity_poly.pdbx_seq_one_letter_code
_entity_poly.pdbx_strand_id
1 'polypeptide(L)'
;MNTQILAFIACMLIGAKGDKICLGHHAVANGTKVNTLTERGIEVVNATETVETVNIKKICTQGKRPTDLGQCGLLGTLIGPPQCDQFLEFDADLIIERREGTDVCYPGKFTNEESLRQILRGSGGIDKESMGFTYSGIRTNGATSACRRSGSSFYAEMKWLLSNSDNAAFPQMTKSYRNPRNKPALIIWGVHHSVSATEQTKLYGSGNKLITVGSSKYLQSFTPSPGARPQVNGQSGRIDFHWLLLDPNDTVTFTFNGAFIAPDRASFFRGESLGVQSDVPLDSGCEGNCFHSGGTIVSSLPFQNINSRTVGKCPRYVKQTSLLLATGMRNVPENPKTRGLFGAIAGFIENGWEGLIDGWYGFRHQNAQGEGTAADYKSTQSAIDQITGKLNRLIDKTNQQFELIDNEFSEIEQQIGNVINWTRDSMTEVWSYNAELLVAMENQHTIDLADSEMNKLYERVRKQLRENAEEDGTGCFEIFHKCDDQCMESIRNNTYDHTQYRTESLQNRIQIDPVKLSSGYKDIILWFSFGASCFLLLAIAMGLVFICIKNGNMRCTICI
;
A
#
# COMPACT_ATOMS: atom_id res chain seq x y z
N MET A 1 -11.56 49.86 -60.27
CA MET A 1 -10.70 50.39 -59.16
C MET A 1 -11.02 49.79 -57.81
N ASN A 2 -12.14 49.05 -57.65
CA ASN A 2 -12.52 48.46 -56.33
C ASN A 2 -12.03 47.01 -56.08
N THR A 3 -11.68 46.28 -57.12
CA THR A 3 -11.24 44.87 -56.95
C THR A 3 -9.75 44.76 -56.61
N GLN A 4 -8.92 45.70 -57.05
CA GLN A 4 -7.48 45.72 -56.69
C GLN A 4 -7.22 46.23 -55.27
N ILE A 5 -8.07 47.14 -54.80
CA ILE A 5 -7.98 47.64 -53.41
C ILE A 5 -8.45 46.57 -52.41
N LEU A 6 -9.49 45.81 -52.75
CA LEU A 6 -9.96 44.66 -51.96
C LEU A 6 -8.93 43.52 -51.95
N ALA A 7 -8.26 43.25 -53.08
CA ALA A 7 -7.18 42.27 -53.11
C ALA A 7 -5.93 42.73 -52.33
N PHE A 8 -5.63 44.03 -52.33
CA PHE A 8 -4.52 44.58 -51.54
C PHE A 8 -4.84 44.60 -50.04
N ILE A 9 -6.09 44.85 -49.66
CA ILE A 9 -6.55 44.76 -48.26
C ILE A 9 -6.61 43.31 -47.81
N ALA A 10 -7.04 42.40 -48.70
CA ALA A 10 -7.01 40.95 -48.40
C ALA A 10 -5.58 40.42 -48.31
N CYS A 11 -4.62 40.93 -49.10
CA CYS A 11 -3.21 40.58 -48.96
C CYS A 11 -2.54 41.21 -47.77
N MET A 12 -3.03 42.37 -47.29
CA MET A 12 -2.53 42.94 -46.02
C MET A 12 -3.13 42.35 -44.77
N LEU A 13 -4.31 41.70 -44.91
CA LEU A 13 -4.96 40.94 -43.82
C LEU A 13 -4.44 39.50 -43.69
N ILE A 14 -3.81 38.96 -44.71
CA ILE A 14 -3.00 37.75 -44.64
C ILE A 14 -1.57 38.21 -44.25
N GLY A 15 -1.43 38.64 -42.99
CA GLY A 15 -0.12 38.90 -42.45
C GLY A 15 0.74 37.67 -42.66
N ALA A 16 1.94 37.84 -43.22
CA ALA A 16 2.88 36.76 -43.42
C ALA A 16 3.02 36.04 -42.08
N LYS A 17 2.54 34.75 -42.03
CA LYS A 17 2.75 33.92 -40.85
C LYS A 17 4.26 33.76 -40.68
N GLY A 18 4.84 34.40 -39.66
CA GLY A 18 6.22 34.20 -39.30
C GLY A 18 6.47 32.77 -38.88
N ASP A 19 7.69 32.32 -39.01
CA ASP A 19 8.07 30.99 -38.53
C ASP A 19 7.92 30.96 -37.02
N LYS A 20 7.35 29.85 -36.51
CA LYS A 20 6.97 29.71 -35.11
C LYS A 20 7.33 28.31 -34.62
N ILE A 21 7.87 28.23 -33.41
CA ILE A 21 8.11 26.97 -32.73
C ILE A 21 7.41 27.00 -31.37
N CYS A 22 6.62 26.00 -31.10
CA CYS A 22 5.87 25.87 -29.86
C CYS A 22 6.32 24.63 -29.08
N LEU A 23 6.25 24.74 -27.77
CA LEU A 23 6.53 23.65 -26.85
C LEU A 23 5.24 23.24 -26.17
N GLY A 24 5.09 21.95 -25.95
CA GLY A 24 3.90 21.42 -25.32
C GLY A 24 4.13 20.06 -24.69
N HIS A 25 3.12 19.57 -24.04
CA HIS A 25 3.14 18.29 -23.34
C HIS A 25 1.98 17.41 -23.79
N HIS A 26 2.12 16.13 -23.56
CA HIS A 26 1.09 15.13 -23.82
C HIS A 26 -0.19 15.43 -23.03
N ALA A 27 -1.33 15.17 -23.67
CA ALA A 27 -2.64 15.18 -23.05
C ALA A 27 -3.46 14.00 -23.56
N VAL A 28 -4.46 13.58 -22.80
CA VAL A 28 -5.42 12.55 -23.18
C VAL A 28 -6.84 13.10 -23.10
N ALA A 29 -7.77 12.50 -23.82
CA ALA A 29 -9.16 12.94 -23.84
C ALA A 29 -9.84 12.78 -22.47
N ASN A 30 -9.55 11.68 -21.80
CA ASN A 30 -10.05 11.36 -20.46
C ASN A 30 -8.90 10.94 -19.54
N GLY A 31 -8.55 11.78 -18.62
CA GLY A 31 -7.55 11.49 -17.59
C GLY A 31 -8.15 10.83 -16.36
N THR A 32 -7.30 10.58 -15.41
CA THR A 32 -7.65 9.99 -14.10
C THR A 32 -7.64 11.08 -13.03
N LYS A 33 -8.65 11.10 -12.18
CA LYS A 33 -8.72 12.07 -11.09
C LYS A 33 -7.91 11.59 -9.89
N VAL A 34 -7.04 12.44 -9.38
CA VAL A 34 -6.23 12.21 -8.18
C VAL A 34 -6.35 13.39 -7.22
N ASN A 35 -5.99 13.17 -5.96
CA ASN A 35 -5.95 14.23 -4.95
C ASN A 35 -4.51 14.69 -4.73
N THR A 36 -4.34 15.99 -4.56
CA THR A 36 -3.08 16.62 -4.16
C THR A 36 -3.23 17.32 -2.81
N LEU A 37 -2.17 17.94 -2.32
CA LEU A 37 -2.23 18.73 -1.08
C LEU A 37 -3.16 19.95 -1.17
N THR A 38 -3.27 20.54 -2.34
CA THR A 38 -3.99 21.79 -2.54
C THR A 38 -5.36 21.64 -3.21
N GLU A 39 -5.55 20.58 -3.97
CA GLU A 39 -6.75 20.37 -4.79
C GLU A 39 -7.22 18.92 -4.72
N ARG A 40 -8.53 18.72 -4.84
CA ARG A 40 -9.16 17.40 -4.94
C ARG A 40 -9.64 17.15 -6.37
N GLY A 41 -9.48 15.92 -6.82
CA GLY A 41 -10.00 15.51 -8.12
C GLY A 41 -9.33 16.16 -9.32
N ILE A 42 -8.04 16.49 -9.22
CA ILE A 42 -7.26 16.95 -10.35
C ILE A 42 -7.13 15.81 -11.36
N GLU A 43 -7.35 16.13 -12.62
CA GLU A 43 -7.17 15.17 -13.70
C GLU A 43 -5.70 15.09 -14.10
N VAL A 44 -5.16 13.88 -14.11
CA VAL A 44 -3.81 13.56 -14.59
C VAL A 44 -3.88 12.58 -15.74
N VAL A 45 -2.83 12.52 -16.55
CA VAL A 45 -2.76 11.65 -17.73
C VAL A 45 -2.85 10.18 -17.34
N ASN A 46 -2.20 9.79 -16.26
CA ASN A 46 -2.20 8.42 -15.78
C ASN A 46 -1.97 8.36 -14.28
N ALA A 47 -2.52 7.34 -13.66
CA ALA A 47 -2.34 7.09 -12.23
C ALA A 47 -2.29 5.59 -11.97
N THR A 48 -1.66 5.19 -10.87
CA THR A 48 -1.62 3.81 -10.43
C THR A 48 -2.23 3.68 -9.04
N GLU A 49 -2.83 2.54 -8.77
CA GLU A 49 -3.43 2.23 -7.47
C GLU A 49 -2.35 1.88 -6.45
N THR A 50 -2.52 2.33 -5.23
CA THR A 50 -1.61 2.02 -4.12
C THR A 50 -2.24 1.14 -3.04
N VAL A 51 -3.54 0.88 -3.13
CA VAL A 51 -4.28 0.05 -2.16
C VAL A 51 -4.69 -1.26 -2.82
N GLU A 52 -4.23 -2.37 -2.25
CA GLU A 52 -4.61 -3.70 -2.74
C GLU A 52 -5.99 -4.09 -2.22
N THR A 53 -6.85 -4.52 -3.11
CA THR A 53 -8.21 -4.97 -2.79
C THR A 53 -8.49 -6.41 -3.24
N VAL A 54 -7.54 -7.05 -3.94
CA VAL A 54 -7.70 -8.41 -4.44
C VAL A 54 -7.16 -9.41 -3.43
N ASN A 55 -8.03 -10.28 -2.95
CA ASN A 55 -7.72 -11.36 -2.02
C ASN A 55 -7.76 -12.70 -2.73
N ILE A 56 -6.71 -13.50 -2.59
CA ILE A 56 -6.69 -14.89 -3.03
C ILE A 56 -7.30 -15.74 -1.90
N LYS A 57 -8.43 -16.36 -2.15
CA LYS A 57 -9.20 -17.14 -1.17
C LYS A 57 -8.60 -18.53 -0.89
N LYS A 58 -7.30 -18.63 -0.89
CA LYS A 58 -6.51 -19.82 -0.59
C LYS A 58 -5.24 -19.44 0.11
N ILE A 59 -4.66 -20.33 0.87
CA ILE A 59 -3.34 -20.15 1.48
C ILE A 59 -2.28 -20.58 0.47
N CYS A 60 -1.50 -19.64 -0.05
CA CYS A 60 -0.45 -19.91 -1.01
C CYS A 60 0.78 -20.49 -0.33
N THR A 61 1.20 -21.69 -0.74
CA THR A 61 2.25 -22.47 -0.08
C THR A 61 3.47 -22.73 -0.95
N GLN A 62 3.52 -22.23 -2.17
CA GLN A 62 4.67 -22.43 -3.05
C GLN A 62 5.95 -21.87 -2.43
N GLY A 63 7.01 -22.68 -2.42
CA GLY A 63 8.27 -22.33 -1.80
C GLY A 63 8.30 -22.41 -0.28
N LYS A 64 7.26 -22.96 0.35
CA LYS A 64 7.14 -23.15 1.80
C LYS A 64 6.77 -24.58 2.14
N ARG A 65 7.14 -25.01 3.34
CA ARG A 65 6.72 -26.28 3.91
C ARG A 65 5.53 -26.04 4.81
N PRO A 66 4.29 -26.31 4.36
CA PRO A 66 3.11 -26.09 5.17
C PRO A 66 2.81 -27.27 6.07
N THR A 67 2.30 -27.02 7.26
CA THR A 67 1.68 -28.01 8.11
C THR A 67 0.25 -27.58 8.42
N ASP A 68 -0.71 -28.30 7.88
CA ASP A 68 -2.13 -28.12 8.17
C ASP A 68 -2.49 -29.04 9.34
N LEU A 69 -2.76 -28.45 10.49
CA LEU A 69 -3.04 -29.22 11.71
C LEU A 69 -4.42 -29.89 11.70
N GLY A 70 -5.35 -29.45 10.86
CA GLY A 70 -6.68 -30.03 10.76
C GLY A 70 -7.41 -30.02 12.10
N GLN A 71 -7.75 -31.21 12.60
CA GLN A 71 -8.45 -31.38 13.88
C GLN A 71 -7.53 -31.26 15.10
N CYS A 72 -6.21 -31.21 14.90
CA CYS A 72 -5.26 -31.01 15.97
C CYS A 72 -5.14 -29.50 16.29
N GLY A 73 -5.38 -29.13 17.54
CA GLY A 73 -5.06 -27.80 18.02
C GLY A 73 -3.54 -27.63 18.16
N LEU A 74 -3.06 -26.39 18.07
CA LEU A 74 -1.63 -26.10 18.12
C LEU A 74 -0.98 -26.60 19.42
N LEU A 75 -1.61 -26.36 20.56
CA LEU A 75 -1.11 -26.84 21.86
C LEU A 75 -1.19 -28.34 22.00
N GLY A 76 -2.08 -29.00 21.26
CA GLY A 76 -2.19 -30.46 21.24
C GLY A 76 -0.94 -31.17 20.70
N THR A 77 -0.16 -30.50 19.86
CA THR A 77 1.11 -31.05 19.38
C THR A 77 2.13 -31.25 20.50
N LEU A 78 1.97 -30.57 21.61
CA LEU A 78 2.87 -30.63 22.76
C LEU A 78 2.52 -31.79 23.70
N ILE A 79 1.25 -32.12 23.84
CA ILE A 79 0.79 -33.13 24.82
C ILE A 79 0.31 -34.40 24.14
N GLY A 80 -0.12 -34.35 22.89
CA GLY A 80 -0.44 -35.53 22.07
C GLY A 80 -1.78 -36.19 22.31
N PRO A 81 -2.92 -35.48 22.25
CA PRO A 81 -4.23 -36.13 22.16
C PRO A 81 -4.33 -36.94 20.85
N PRO A 82 -5.26 -37.89 20.73
CA PRO A 82 -5.35 -38.78 19.56
C PRO A 82 -5.40 -38.06 18.21
N GLN A 83 -6.05 -36.92 18.13
CA GLN A 83 -6.14 -36.12 16.90
C GLN A 83 -4.80 -35.49 16.47
N CYS A 84 -3.80 -35.49 17.35
CA CYS A 84 -2.49 -34.90 17.10
C CYS A 84 -1.37 -35.92 16.89
N ASP A 85 -1.67 -37.18 16.78
CA ASP A 85 -0.64 -38.24 16.68
C ASP A 85 0.31 -38.08 15.50
N GLN A 86 -0.13 -37.43 14.43
CA GLN A 86 0.68 -37.12 13.24
C GLN A 86 1.62 -35.94 13.42
N PHE A 87 1.38 -35.12 14.43
CA PHE A 87 2.04 -33.80 14.60
C PHE A 87 2.85 -33.69 15.90
N LEU A 88 3.19 -34.83 16.52
CA LEU A 88 4.00 -34.83 17.75
C LEU A 88 5.40 -34.27 17.51
N GLU A 89 5.96 -34.51 16.34
CA GLU A 89 7.16 -33.87 15.83
C GLU A 89 6.89 -33.41 14.40
N PHE A 90 7.18 -32.17 14.10
CA PHE A 90 7.00 -31.63 12.76
C PHE A 90 7.98 -30.49 12.50
N ASP A 91 8.22 -30.22 11.23
CA ASP A 91 9.05 -29.14 10.74
C ASP A 91 8.26 -28.37 9.67
N ALA A 92 8.11 -27.07 9.83
CA ALA A 92 7.27 -26.27 8.96
C ALA A 92 7.75 -24.83 8.86
N ASP A 93 7.58 -24.25 7.68
CA ASP A 93 7.72 -22.80 7.45
C ASP A 93 6.40 -22.08 7.69
N LEU A 94 5.28 -22.78 7.51
CA LEU A 94 3.92 -22.26 7.66
C LEU A 94 3.07 -23.25 8.44
N ILE A 95 2.53 -22.81 9.56
CA ILE A 95 1.66 -23.59 10.42
C ILE A 95 0.24 -23.07 10.26
N ILE A 96 -0.70 -23.93 9.85
CA ILE A 96 -2.09 -23.57 9.64
C ILE A 96 -2.95 -24.18 10.75
N GLU A 97 -3.57 -23.33 11.54
CA GLU A 97 -4.53 -23.73 12.57
C GLU A 97 -5.94 -23.62 12.00
N ARG A 98 -6.71 -24.69 12.17
CA ARG A 98 -8.11 -24.75 11.76
C ARG A 98 -9.04 -24.46 12.95
N ARG A 99 -10.23 -23.91 12.69
CA ARG A 99 -11.27 -23.67 13.70
C ARG A 99 -11.71 -24.94 14.40
N GLU A 100 -11.75 -26.05 13.67
CA GLU A 100 -12.10 -27.36 14.16
C GLU A 100 -11.06 -27.99 15.10
N GLY A 101 -9.85 -27.41 15.15
CA GLY A 101 -8.75 -27.94 15.96
C GLY A 101 -9.01 -27.80 17.44
N THR A 102 -8.75 -28.91 18.18
CA THR A 102 -8.84 -28.95 19.64
C THR A 102 -7.51 -29.37 20.24
N ASP A 103 -7.16 -28.78 21.38
CA ASP A 103 -5.87 -29.04 22.04
C ASP A 103 -5.88 -30.23 22.97
N VAL A 104 -7.04 -30.59 23.48
CA VAL A 104 -7.18 -31.60 24.54
C VAL A 104 -8.21 -32.68 24.20
N CYS A 105 -8.05 -33.87 24.75
CA CYS A 105 -9.06 -34.93 24.74
C CYS A 105 -9.75 -35.08 26.10
N TYR A 106 -8.98 -35.15 27.18
CA TYR A 106 -9.53 -35.01 28.52
C TYR A 106 -9.71 -33.53 28.85
N PRO A 107 -10.88 -33.08 29.32
CA PRO A 107 -11.16 -31.67 29.49
C PRO A 107 -10.17 -30.99 30.46
N GLY A 108 -9.80 -29.80 30.14
CA GLY A 108 -8.84 -29.00 30.90
C GLY A 108 -8.37 -27.81 30.12
N LYS A 109 -7.50 -27.05 30.71
CA LYS A 109 -6.94 -25.80 30.13
C LYS A 109 -5.43 -25.76 30.29
N PHE A 110 -4.81 -24.99 29.42
CA PHE A 110 -3.41 -24.56 29.58
C PHE A 110 -3.35 -23.24 30.32
N THR A 111 -2.43 -23.10 31.24
CA THR A 111 -2.09 -21.81 31.85
C THR A 111 -1.34 -20.97 30.82
N ASN A 112 -1.71 -19.69 30.70
CA ASN A 112 -1.11 -18.77 29.72
C ASN A 112 -1.11 -19.35 28.30
N GLU A 113 -2.24 -19.89 27.88
CA GLU A 113 -2.37 -20.60 26.60
C GLU A 113 -2.03 -19.74 25.38
N GLU A 114 -2.46 -18.47 25.37
CA GLU A 114 -2.23 -17.61 24.23
C GLU A 114 -0.73 -17.27 24.06
N SER A 115 -0.03 -17.05 25.17
CA SER A 115 1.44 -16.84 25.13
C SER A 115 2.15 -18.06 24.53
N LEU A 116 1.72 -19.25 24.93
CA LEU A 116 2.28 -20.49 24.40
C LEU A 116 1.96 -20.69 22.92
N ARG A 117 0.73 -20.35 22.48
CA ARG A 117 0.37 -20.38 21.06
C ARG A 117 1.25 -19.45 20.23
N GLN A 118 1.48 -18.22 20.70
CA GLN A 118 2.34 -17.27 20.00
C GLN A 118 3.77 -17.77 19.85
N ILE A 119 4.32 -18.39 20.89
CA ILE A 119 5.64 -19.01 20.83
C ILE A 119 5.69 -20.13 19.79
N LEU A 120 4.69 -20.99 19.78
CA LEU A 120 4.62 -22.13 18.84
C LEU A 120 4.43 -21.69 17.40
N ARG A 121 3.66 -20.65 17.14
CA ARG A 121 3.45 -20.14 15.78
C ARG A 121 4.76 -19.72 15.13
N GLY A 122 5.68 -19.16 15.90
CA GLY A 122 7.00 -18.73 15.42
C GLY A 122 8.11 -19.76 15.55
N SER A 123 7.79 -21.01 15.93
CA SER A 123 8.79 -22.00 16.36
C SER A 123 9.49 -22.77 15.24
N GLY A 124 8.96 -22.75 14.01
CA GLY A 124 9.49 -23.59 12.92
C GLY A 124 9.15 -25.06 13.03
N GLY A 125 8.37 -25.45 14.00
CA GLY A 125 8.04 -26.83 14.33
C GLY A 125 8.59 -27.26 15.67
N ILE A 126 8.38 -28.53 16.00
CA ILE A 126 8.74 -29.10 17.32
C ILE A 126 9.57 -30.35 17.11
N ASP A 127 10.66 -30.44 17.85
CA ASP A 127 11.44 -31.64 18.08
C ASP A 127 11.23 -32.08 19.53
N LYS A 128 11.27 -33.34 19.79
CA LYS A 128 11.06 -33.89 21.13
C LYS A 128 12.19 -34.80 21.55
N GLU A 129 12.45 -34.78 22.85
CA GLU A 129 13.47 -35.64 23.47
C GLU A 129 12.91 -36.24 24.74
N SER A 130 13.15 -37.52 24.95
CA SER A 130 12.71 -38.23 26.17
C SER A 130 13.36 -37.62 27.40
N MET A 131 12.56 -37.43 28.43
CA MET A 131 13.07 -36.95 29.74
C MET A 131 13.69 -38.08 30.56
N GLY A 132 13.46 -39.35 30.16
CA GLY A 132 14.09 -40.51 30.78
C GLY A 132 13.61 -40.82 32.19
N PHE A 133 12.40 -40.41 32.57
CA PHE A 133 11.86 -40.69 33.89
C PHE A 133 11.45 -42.16 34.00
N THR A 134 11.84 -42.77 35.10
CA THR A 134 11.45 -44.14 35.49
C THR A 134 10.68 -44.10 36.79
N TYR A 135 9.67 -44.96 36.90
CA TYR A 135 8.78 -45.02 38.06
C TYR A 135 8.73 -46.43 38.62
N SER A 136 8.74 -46.52 39.93
CA SER A 136 8.55 -47.79 40.62
C SER A 136 7.52 -47.66 41.74
N GLY A 137 6.73 -48.70 41.99
CA GLY A 137 5.73 -48.70 43.04
C GLY A 137 4.45 -47.94 42.73
N ILE A 138 4.26 -47.53 41.48
CA ILE A 138 3.06 -46.85 40.96
C ILE A 138 2.70 -47.34 39.58
N ARG A 139 1.44 -47.16 39.19
CA ARG A 139 0.99 -47.43 37.83
C ARG A 139 1.24 -46.21 36.95
N THR A 140 1.71 -46.42 35.74
CA THR A 140 2.02 -45.36 34.77
C THR A 140 1.12 -45.42 33.55
N ASN A 141 0.15 -46.30 33.52
CA ASN A 141 -0.72 -46.62 32.38
C ASN A 141 -2.15 -46.08 32.53
N GLY A 142 -2.33 -45.01 33.29
CA GLY A 142 -3.63 -44.36 33.39
C GLY A 142 -4.23 -44.06 32.02
N ALA A 143 -5.48 -44.38 31.83
CA ALA A 143 -6.19 -44.21 30.57
C ALA A 143 -7.61 -43.70 30.79
N THR A 144 -8.16 -43.07 29.78
CA THR A 144 -9.51 -42.53 29.80
C THR A 144 -10.23 -42.80 28.49
N SER A 145 -11.55 -42.94 28.56
CA SER A 145 -12.41 -43.08 27.37
C SER A 145 -12.53 -41.77 26.59
N ALA A 146 -12.14 -40.65 27.17
CA ALA A 146 -12.10 -39.36 26.47
C ALA A 146 -10.98 -39.30 25.40
N CYS A 147 -9.88 -40.01 25.64
CA CYS A 147 -8.74 -40.07 24.71
C CYS A 147 -8.70 -41.47 24.06
N ARG A 148 -9.50 -41.66 23.00
CA ARG A 148 -9.62 -42.99 22.35
C ARG A 148 -8.70 -43.13 21.15
N ARG A 149 -7.93 -44.22 21.12
CA ARG A 149 -7.22 -44.73 19.94
C ARG A 149 -7.84 -46.06 19.51
N SER A 150 -7.23 -47.19 19.85
CA SER A 150 -7.82 -48.53 19.67
C SER A 150 -8.55 -49.03 20.93
N GLY A 151 -8.77 -48.19 21.91
CA GLY A 151 -9.41 -48.41 23.21
C GLY A 151 -9.18 -47.15 24.05
N SER A 152 -9.49 -47.23 25.35
CA SER A 152 -9.16 -46.13 26.24
C SER A 152 -7.66 -45.89 26.24
N SER A 153 -7.25 -44.64 26.09
CA SER A 153 -5.86 -44.20 25.99
C SER A 153 -5.64 -42.90 26.75
N PHE A 154 -4.50 -42.29 26.55
CA PHE A 154 -4.15 -41.02 27.15
C PHE A 154 -3.31 -40.15 26.18
N TYR A 155 -2.85 -39.00 26.61
CA TYR A 155 -1.96 -38.18 25.83
C TYR A 155 -0.64 -38.92 25.53
N ALA A 156 -0.19 -38.85 24.29
CA ALA A 156 0.97 -39.61 23.84
C ALA A 156 2.29 -39.12 24.48
N GLU A 157 2.36 -37.86 24.88
CA GLU A 157 3.56 -37.23 25.45
C GLU A 157 3.51 -37.09 26.97
N MET A 158 2.46 -37.61 27.61
CA MET A 158 2.22 -37.51 29.04
C MET A 158 1.95 -38.90 29.63
N LYS A 159 2.22 -39.03 30.92
CA LYS A 159 1.88 -40.25 31.67
C LYS A 159 0.96 -39.91 32.83
N TRP A 160 -0.13 -40.62 32.95
CA TRP A 160 -1.04 -40.51 34.07
C TRP A 160 -0.60 -41.45 35.16
N LEU A 161 0.01 -40.90 36.23
CA LEU A 161 0.53 -41.67 37.34
C LEU A 161 -0.58 -41.95 38.35
N LEU A 162 -0.78 -43.21 38.64
CA LEU A 162 -1.78 -43.70 39.59
C LEU A 162 -1.12 -44.52 40.71
N SER A 163 -1.77 -44.61 41.84
CA SER A 163 -1.30 -45.54 42.90
C SER A 163 -1.36 -46.99 42.43
N ASN A 164 -0.57 -47.84 43.01
CA ASN A 164 -0.37 -49.22 42.55
C ASN A 164 -1.67 -50.07 42.51
N SER A 165 -2.63 -49.74 43.36
CA SER A 165 -3.97 -50.28 43.38
C SER A 165 -4.97 -49.26 43.90
N ASP A 166 -6.27 -49.51 43.77
CA ASP A 166 -7.30 -48.62 44.28
C ASP A 166 -7.12 -48.34 45.77
N ASN A 167 -7.20 -47.10 46.15
CA ASN A 167 -7.00 -46.58 47.52
C ASN A 167 -5.60 -46.83 48.11
N ALA A 168 -4.64 -47.34 47.35
CA ALA A 168 -3.27 -47.51 47.82
C ALA A 168 -2.59 -46.14 48.00
N ALA A 169 -1.70 -46.04 48.97
CA ALA A 169 -0.94 -44.82 49.19
C ALA A 169 -0.01 -44.51 48.01
N PHE A 170 0.00 -43.28 47.57
CA PHE A 170 0.93 -42.79 46.53
C PHE A 170 2.20 -42.29 47.23
N PRO A 171 3.34 -42.92 47.01
CA PRO A 171 4.58 -42.46 47.65
C PRO A 171 4.99 -41.11 47.09
N GLN A 172 5.58 -40.26 47.97
CA GLN A 172 6.16 -39.02 47.50
C GLN A 172 7.36 -39.33 46.61
N MET A 173 7.37 -38.69 45.42
CA MET A 173 8.42 -38.90 44.43
C MET A 173 9.04 -37.59 44.04
N THR A 174 10.34 -37.63 43.73
CA THR A 174 11.07 -36.52 43.15
C THR A 174 11.73 -36.96 41.85
N LYS A 175 11.46 -36.22 40.78
CA LYS A 175 12.06 -36.44 39.46
C LYS A 175 12.70 -35.16 38.96
N SER A 176 13.87 -35.31 38.36
CA SER A 176 14.64 -34.16 37.83
C SER A 176 14.99 -34.40 36.37
N TYR A 177 14.99 -33.32 35.62
CA TYR A 177 15.42 -33.32 34.24
C TYR A 177 16.35 -32.12 34.01
N ARG A 178 17.52 -32.39 33.44
CA ARG A 178 18.44 -31.36 33.00
C ARG A 178 18.33 -31.16 31.48
N ASN A 179 18.22 -29.91 31.03
CA ASN A 179 18.22 -29.60 29.61
C ASN A 179 19.64 -29.85 29.04
N PRO A 180 19.82 -30.88 28.19
CA PRO A 180 21.14 -31.21 27.67
C PRO A 180 21.52 -30.40 26.42
N ARG A 181 20.55 -29.71 25.81
CA ARG A 181 20.76 -28.92 24.60
C ARG A 181 21.09 -27.47 24.92
N ASN A 182 21.61 -26.76 23.93
CA ASN A 182 21.89 -25.33 24.00
C ASN A 182 20.69 -24.45 23.56
N LYS A 183 19.50 -25.03 23.52
CA LYS A 183 18.24 -24.36 23.26
C LYS A 183 17.34 -24.47 24.49
N PRO A 184 16.44 -23.51 24.74
CA PRO A 184 15.42 -23.67 25.77
C PRO A 184 14.54 -24.90 25.51
N ALA A 185 14.26 -25.65 26.57
CA ALA A 185 13.34 -26.78 26.54
C ALA A 185 11.97 -26.35 27.05
N LEU A 186 10.92 -26.70 26.35
CA LEU A 186 9.55 -26.51 26.82
C LEU A 186 9.11 -27.73 27.62
N ILE A 187 8.88 -27.53 28.89
CA ILE A 187 8.45 -28.57 29.84
C ILE A 187 6.99 -28.34 30.19
N ILE A 188 6.16 -29.35 30.00
CA ILE A 188 4.71 -29.29 30.28
C ILE A 188 4.37 -30.37 31.25
N TRP A 189 3.65 -30.04 32.31
CA TRP A 189 3.08 -31.00 33.26
C TRP A 189 1.63 -30.67 33.50
N GLY A 190 0.89 -31.66 34.06
CA GLY A 190 -0.50 -31.51 34.37
C GLY A 190 -0.81 -31.74 35.84
N VAL A 191 -1.89 -31.12 36.30
CA VAL A 191 -2.49 -31.35 37.60
C VAL A 191 -3.90 -31.90 37.38
N HIS A 192 -4.20 -33.06 37.90
CA HIS A 192 -5.52 -33.69 37.77
C HIS A 192 -6.45 -33.25 38.91
N HIS A 193 -7.54 -32.65 38.54
CA HIS A 193 -8.64 -32.31 39.44
C HIS A 193 -9.73 -33.34 39.32
N SER A 194 -9.83 -34.24 40.28
CA SER A 194 -10.80 -35.36 40.29
C SER A 194 -12.23 -34.85 40.45
N VAL A 195 -13.22 -35.65 40.04
CA VAL A 195 -14.62 -35.31 40.16
C VAL A 195 -15.09 -35.21 41.61
N SER A 196 -14.42 -35.91 42.53
CA SER A 196 -14.73 -35.91 43.96
C SER A 196 -13.47 -36.23 44.78
N ALA A 197 -13.51 -35.94 46.08
CA ALA A 197 -12.46 -36.35 47.02
C ALA A 197 -12.36 -37.87 47.10
N THR A 198 -13.46 -38.59 46.93
CA THR A 198 -13.51 -40.07 46.91
C THR A 198 -12.74 -40.60 45.71
N GLU A 199 -12.93 -40.06 44.52
CA GLU A 199 -12.18 -40.45 43.33
C GLU A 199 -10.70 -40.15 43.49
N GLN A 200 -10.34 -39.00 44.03
CA GLN A 200 -8.95 -38.64 44.28
C GLN A 200 -8.28 -39.68 45.24
N THR A 201 -8.96 -40.06 46.27
CA THR A 201 -8.46 -41.10 47.21
C THR A 201 -8.34 -42.45 46.52
N LYS A 202 -9.28 -42.81 45.67
CA LYS A 202 -9.24 -44.06 44.87
C LYS A 202 -8.03 -44.09 43.94
N LEU A 203 -7.75 -42.97 43.25
CA LEU A 203 -6.69 -42.90 42.26
C LEU A 203 -5.29 -42.72 42.87
N TYR A 204 -5.18 -41.92 43.93
CA TYR A 204 -3.89 -41.48 44.45
C TYR A 204 -3.65 -41.75 45.94
N GLY A 205 -4.60 -42.41 46.57
CA GLY A 205 -4.55 -42.62 48.02
C GLY A 205 -5.06 -41.43 48.83
N SER A 206 -5.17 -41.63 50.16
CA SER A 206 -5.65 -40.60 51.06
C SER A 206 -4.58 -39.53 51.33
N GLY A 207 -5.01 -38.41 51.86
CA GLY A 207 -4.14 -37.29 52.27
C GLY A 207 -4.12 -36.15 51.26
N ASN A 208 -3.55 -35.04 51.70
CA ASN A 208 -3.40 -33.84 50.86
C ASN A 208 -2.37 -34.07 49.77
N LYS A 209 -2.72 -33.69 48.54
CA LYS A 209 -1.83 -33.81 47.39
C LYS A 209 -1.16 -32.48 47.12
N LEU A 210 0.15 -32.49 46.94
CA LEU A 210 0.97 -31.32 46.67
C LEU A 210 1.97 -31.64 45.57
N ILE A 211 2.01 -30.80 44.56
CA ILE A 211 2.95 -30.88 43.44
C ILE A 211 3.82 -29.61 43.53
N THR A 212 5.13 -29.78 43.61
CA THR A 212 6.08 -28.70 43.62
C THR A 212 6.98 -28.80 42.40
N VAL A 213 7.06 -27.73 41.63
CA VAL A 213 7.90 -27.64 40.43
C VAL A 213 8.90 -26.50 40.66
N GLY A 214 10.17 -26.81 40.52
CA GLY A 214 11.24 -25.82 40.73
C GLY A 214 12.35 -25.93 39.69
N SER A 215 12.85 -24.78 39.28
CA SER A 215 14.08 -24.61 38.52
C SER A 215 14.89 -23.46 39.11
N SER A 216 15.99 -23.06 38.49
CA SER A 216 16.79 -21.93 38.97
C SER A 216 16.02 -20.60 39.02
N LYS A 217 14.98 -20.45 38.18
CA LYS A 217 14.22 -19.20 38.06
C LYS A 217 12.73 -19.35 38.39
N TYR A 218 12.26 -20.57 38.65
CA TYR A 218 10.83 -20.86 38.80
C TYR A 218 10.66 -21.75 40.03
N LEU A 219 9.73 -21.42 40.90
CA LEU A 219 9.31 -22.27 42.01
C LEU A 219 7.81 -22.05 42.24
N GLN A 220 7.01 -23.10 42.08
CA GLN A 220 5.58 -23.03 42.29
C GLN A 220 5.05 -24.36 42.80
N SER A 221 4.07 -24.28 43.69
CA SER A 221 3.34 -25.45 44.20
C SER A 221 1.91 -25.45 43.70
N PHE A 222 1.39 -26.62 43.45
CA PHE A 222 0.03 -26.86 42.93
C PHE A 222 -0.70 -27.84 43.85
N THR A 223 -1.97 -27.55 44.11
CA THR A 223 -2.86 -28.45 44.86
C THR A 223 -4.07 -28.73 44.01
N PRO A 224 -4.48 -30.00 43.85
CA PRO A 224 -5.71 -30.35 43.11
C PRO A 224 -6.95 -29.86 43.87
N SER A 225 -7.99 -29.53 43.13
CA SER A 225 -9.28 -29.08 43.65
C SER A 225 -10.36 -30.05 43.24
N PRO A 226 -10.58 -31.15 43.98
CA PRO A 226 -11.63 -32.11 43.67
C PRO A 226 -13.01 -31.45 43.68
N GLY A 227 -13.85 -31.81 42.74
CA GLY A 227 -15.21 -31.30 42.63
C GLY A 227 -15.85 -31.62 41.31
N ALA A 228 -17.18 -31.73 41.32
CA ALA A 228 -17.94 -31.98 40.10
C ALA A 228 -18.02 -30.73 39.23
N ARG A 229 -17.74 -30.88 37.95
CA ARG A 229 -17.84 -29.85 36.92
C ARG A 229 -18.79 -30.30 35.82
N PRO A 230 -19.32 -29.43 34.98
CA PRO A 230 -20.11 -29.82 33.82
C PRO A 230 -19.35 -30.85 32.96
N GLN A 231 -20.04 -31.88 32.51
CA GLN A 231 -19.41 -32.95 31.71
C GLN A 231 -18.97 -32.43 30.34
N VAL A 232 -17.74 -32.74 29.98
CA VAL A 232 -17.16 -32.54 28.65
C VAL A 232 -16.49 -33.85 28.24
N ASN A 233 -16.83 -34.39 27.08
CA ASN A 233 -16.36 -35.70 26.61
C ASN A 233 -16.62 -36.85 27.63
N GLY A 234 -17.74 -36.76 28.37
CA GLY A 234 -18.09 -37.73 29.39
C GLY A 234 -17.31 -37.63 30.69
N GLN A 235 -16.53 -36.60 30.89
CA GLN A 235 -15.67 -36.40 32.07
C GLN A 235 -16.07 -35.15 32.85
N SER A 236 -16.19 -35.26 34.16
CA SER A 236 -16.44 -34.14 35.08
C SER A 236 -15.17 -33.67 35.81
N GLY A 237 -14.12 -34.45 35.76
CA GLY A 237 -12.79 -34.01 36.21
C GLY A 237 -12.12 -33.06 35.19
N ARG A 238 -10.98 -32.51 35.58
CA ARG A 238 -10.19 -31.64 34.70
C ARG A 238 -8.69 -31.94 34.87
N ILE A 239 -7.94 -31.73 33.79
CA ILE A 239 -6.49 -31.70 33.85
C ILE A 239 -6.06 -30.33 33.40
N ASP A 240 -5.42 -29.56 34.29
CA ASP A 240 -4.83 -28.29 33.98
C ASP A 240 -3.35 -28.48 33.66
N PHE A 241 -2.94 -27.99 32.49
CA PHE A 241 -1.55 -28.06 32.08
C PHE A 241 -0.84 -26.76 32.40
N HIS A 242 0.38 -26.89 32.91
CA HIS A 242 1.28 -25.80 33.21
C HIS A 242 2.57 -26.01 32.42
N TRP A 243 3.30 -24.96 32.17
CA TRP A 243 4.51 -25.03 31.37
C TRP A 243 5.56 -24.04 31.83
N LEU A 244 6.81 -24.35 31.51
CA LEU A 244 7.93 -23.44 31.66
C LEU A 244 8.92 -23.64 30.51
N LEU A 245 9.71 -22.63 30.24
CA LEU A 245 10.88 -22.72 29.37
C LEU A 245 12.11 -22.93 30.24
N LEU A 246 12.75 -24.07 30.09
CA LEU A 246 13.94 -24.44 30.84
C LEU A 246 15.17 -23.99 30.07
N ASP A 247 15.97 -23.11 30.68
CA ASP A 247 17.19 -22.59 30.08
C ASP A 247 18.20 -23.71 29.78
N PRO A 248 19.13 -23.52 28.84
CA PRO A 248 20.19 -24.49 28.61
C PRO A 248 20.96 -24.80 29.87
N ASN A 249 21.21 -26.08 30.12
CA ASN A 249 21.94 -26.61 31.28
C ASN A 249 21.25 -26.40 32.64
N ASP A 250 20.03 -25.88 32.67
CA ASP A 250 19.23 -25.78 33.89
C ASP A 250 18.50 -27.09 34.16
N THR A 251 18.11 -27.28 35.42
CA THR A 251 17.42 -28.50 35.87
C THR A 251 16.06 -28.14 36.45
N VAL A 252 15.03 -28.82 36.00
CA VAL A 252 13.68 -28.78 36.58
C VAL A 252 13.49 -29.98 37.52
N THR A 253 12.94 -29.75 38.69
CA THR A 253 12.67 -30.79 39.70
C THR A 253 11.18 -30.81 40.01
N PHE A 254 10.57 -31.99 39.88
CA PHE A 254 9.18 -32.25 40.23
C PHE A 254 9.14 -33.05 41.52
N THR A 255 8.43 -32.57 42.52
CA THR A 255 8.15 -33.29 43.76
C THR A 255 6.63 -33.42 43.88
N PHE A 256 6.12 -34.65 43.98
CA PHE A 256 4.67 -34.93 43.94
C PHE A 256 4.32 -36.16 44.75
N ASN A 257 3.09 -36.20 45.21
CA ASN A 257 2.54 -37.34 45.95
C ASN A 257 1.17 -37.81 45.44
N GLY A 258 0.82 -37.44 44.21
CA GLY A 258 -0.42 -37.80 43.52
C GLY A 258 -0.96 -36.66 42.71
N ALA A 259 -1.99 -36.94 41.91
CA ALA A 259 -2.65 -35.98 41.03
C ALA A 259 -1.71 -35.29 40.00
N PHE A 260 -0.59 -35.92 39.71
CA PHE A 260 0.43 -35.39 38.80
C PHE A 260 0.38 -36.09 37.47
N ILE A 261 0.28 -35.31 36.41
CA ILE A 261 0.40 -35.80 35.04
C ILE A 261 1.83 -35.52 34.60
N ALA A 262 2.63 -36.58 34.51
CA ALA A 262 4.06 -36.45 34.28
C ALA A 262 4.39 -36.23 32.80
N PRO A 263 5.31 -35.33 32.45
CA PRO A 263 5.83 -35.26 31.11
C PRO A 263 6.67 -36.48 30.76
N ASP A 264 6.51 -36.97 29.51
CA ASP A 264 7.32 -38.06 28.98
C ASP A 264 8.46 -37.51 28.10
N ARG A 265 8.17 -36.51 27.31
CA ARG A 265 9.14 -35.90 26.40
C ARG A 265 9.14 -34.36 26.55
N ALA A 266 10.33 -33.76 26.50
CA ALA A 266 10.50 -32.33 26.42
C ALA A 266 10.42 -31.88 24.96
N SER A 267 9.89 -30.67 24.73
CA SER A 267 9.77 -30.09 23.42
C SER A 267 10.86 -29.05 23.14
N PHE A 268 11.38 -29.03 21.93
CA PHE A 268 12.37 -28.07 21.46
C PHE A 268 11.89 -27.44 20.17
N PHE A 269 12.13 -26.16 20.00
CA PHE A 269 11.76 -25.43 18.79
C PHE A 269 12.81 -25.61 17.69
N ARG A 270 12.37 -25.78 16.45
CA ARG A 270 13.26 -26.07 15.32
C ARG A 270 13.84 -24.85 14.64
N GLY A 271 13.11 -23.74 14.61
CA GLY A 271 13.54 -22.54 13.89
C GLY A 271 12.50 -21.45 13.88
N GLU A 272 12.17 -20.96 12.72
CA GLU A 272 11.21 -19.87 12.54
C GLU A 272 10.09 -20.29 11.57
N SER A 273 8.89 -19.84 11.84
CA SER A 273 7.70 -20.09 11.02
C SER A 273 6.68 -18.97 11.17
N LEU A 274 5.70 -18.99 10.26
CA LEU A 274 4.48 -18.18 10.37
C LEU A 274 3.35 -19.09 10.80
N GLY A 275 2.51 -18.62 11.73
CA GLY A 275 1.28 -19.28 12.12
C GLY A 275 0.08 -18.52 11.60
N VAL A 276 -0.82 -19.21 10.92
CA VAL A 276 -2.03 -18.65 10.34
C VAL A 276 -3.24 -19.38 10.87
N GLN A 277 -4.24 -18.64 11.32
CA GLN A 277 -5.55 -19.19 11.66
C GLN A 277 -6.49 -18.99 10.47
N SER A 278 -6.84 -20.06 9.77
CA SER A 278 -7.66 -19.99 8.57
C SER A 278 -8.37 -21.29 8.29
N ASP A 279 -9.60 -21.21 7.75
CA ASP A 279 -10.39 -22.35 7.28
C ASP A 279 -10.31 -22.54 5.76
N VAL A 280 -9.59 -21.67 5.05
CA VAL A 280 -9.49 -21.77 3.58
C VAL A 280 -8.49 -22.87 3.17
N PRO A 281 -8.67 -23.49 1.99
CA PRO A 281 -7.78 -24.56 1.55
C PRO A 281 -6.39 -24.03 1.18
N LEU A 282 -5.40 -24.93 1.22
CA LEU A 282 -4.05 -24.68 0.76
C LEU A 282 -3.97 -24.79 -0.76
N ASP A 283 -3.09 -24.01 -1.37
CA ASP A 283 -2.80 -24.07 -2.81
C ASP A 283 -1.29 -23.97 -3.03
N SER A 284 -0.69 -25.01 -3.57
CA SER A 284 0.72 -25.04 -3.94
C SER A 284 1.01 -24.37 -5.28
N GLY A 285 -0.02 -23.96 -6.02
CA GLY A 285 0.10 -23.29 -7.32
C GLY A 285 0.29 -21.79 -7.25
N CYS A 286 0.29 -21.19 -6.05
CA CYS A 286 0.53 -19.77 -5.86
C CYS A 286 1.58 -19.52 -4.78
N GLU A 287 2.26 -18.38 -4.88
CA GLU A 287 3.25 -17.93 -3.91
C GLU A 287 2.77 -16.64 -3.23
N GLY A 288 3.00 -16.53 -1.92
CA GLY A 288 2.68 -15.33 -1.16
C GLY A 288 3.30 -15.38 0.22
N ASN A 289 3.46 -14.19 0.82
CA ASN A 289 4.07 -14.02 2.14
C ASN A 289 3.17 -13.28 3.14
N CYS A 290 1.96 -12.96 2.75
CA CYS A 290 1.00 -12.26 3.60
C CYS A 290 -0.30 -13.08 3.71
N PHE A 291 -0.66 -13.47 4.91
CA PHE A 291 -1.78 -14.37 5.17
C PHE A 291 -2.77 -13.74 6.15
N HIS A 292 -4.02 -14.14 6.03
CA HIS A 292 -5.07 -13.83 6.99
C HIS A 292 -6.11 -14.96 6.98
N SER A 293 -7.13 -14.86 7.81
CA SER A 293 -8.13 -15.91 7.94
C SER A 293 -8.91 -16.22 6.65
N GLY A 294 -9.02 -15.24 5.76
CA GLY A 294 -9.74 -15.36 4.48
C GLY A 294 -8.88 -15.74 3.28
N GLY A 295 -7.56 -15.89 3.44
CA GLY A 295 -6.69 -16.28 2.35
C GLY A 295 -5.31 -15.59 2.35
N THR A 296 -4.80 -15.35 1.15
CA THR A 296 -3.48 -14.75 0.92
C THR A 296 -3.60 -13.42 0.21
N ILE A 297 -2.81 -12.43 0.64
CA ILE A 297 -2.64 -11.16 -0.07
C ILE A 297 -1.32 -11.24 -0.82
N VAL A 298 -1.38 -11.22 -2.15
CA VAL A 298 -0.19 -11.15 -3.02
C VAL A 298 -0.18 -9.78 -3.67
N SER A 299 0.70 -8.91 -3.23
CA SER A 299 0.76 -7.54 -3.71
C SER A 299 2.15 -6.93 -3.51
N SER A 300 2.54 -6.08 -4.45
CA SER A 300 3.68 -5.17 -4.32
C SER A 300 3.27 -3.78 -3.82
N LEU A 301 1.98 -3.52 -3.64
CA LEU A 301 1.46 -2.23 -3.20
C LEU A 301 1.74 -1.99 -1.72
N PRO A 302 1.93 -0.73 -1.29
CA PRO A 302 2.27 -0.43 0.10
C PRO A 302 1.09 -0.53 1.07
N PHE A 303 -0.14 -0.50 0.56
CA PHE A 303 -1.36 -0.50 1.38
C PHE A 303 -2.33 -1.56 0.93
N GLN A 304 -3.21 -1.99 1.82
CA GLN A 304 -4.30 -2.91 1.52
C GLN A 304 -5.56 -2.54 2.30
N ASN A 305 -6.70 -2.89 1.75
CA ASN A 305 -8.01 -2.76 2.39
C ASN A 305 -8.74 -4.11 2.38
N ILE A 306 -8.06 -5.18 2.77
CA ILE A 306 -8.62 -6.53 2.75
C ILE A 306 -8.89 -6.99 4.16
N ASN A 307 -7.88 -6.98 5.02
CA ASN A 307 -8.00 -7.44 6.39
C ASN A 307 -6.96 -6.75 7.29
N SER A 308 -7.40 -6.25 8.43
CA SER A 308 -6.52 -5.63 9.43
C SER A 308 -5.71 -6.63 10.24
N ARG A 309 -6.12 -7.91 10.23
CA ARG A 309 -5.49 -9.01 10.96
C ARG A 309 -4.69 -9.88 9.99
N THR A 310 -3.46 -9.49 9.74
CA THR A 310 -2.57 -10.19 8.82
C THR A 310 -1.32 -10.68 9.52
N VAL A 311 -0.73 -11.73 8.98
CA VAL A 311 0.57 -12.26 9.42
C VAL A 311 1.51 -12.36 8.23
N GLY A 312 2.79 -12.12 8.46
CA GLY A 312 3.83 -12.15 7.44
C GLY A 312 4.25 -10.77 6.98
N LYS A 313 4.80 -10.71 5.78
CA LYS A 313 5.22 -9.45 5.15
C LYS A 313 4.03 -8.86 4.39
N CYS A 314 3.35 -7.93 5.01
CA CYS A 314 2.07 -7.43 4.53
C CYS A 314 2.09 -5.94 4.25
N PRO A 315 1.32 -5.50 3.25
CA PRO A 315 0.97 -4.08 3.13
C PRO A 315 0.24 -3.59 4.38
N ARG A 316 0.35 -2.30 4.66
CA ARG A 316 -0.34 -1.69 5.80
C ARG A 316 -1.83 -1.61 5.54
N TYR A 317 -2.62 -1.98 6.53
CA TYR A 317 -4.08 -1.85 6.44
C TYR A 317 -4.50 -0.38 6.54
N VAL A 318 -5.35 0.05 5.61
CA VAL A 318 -5.91 1.39 5.55
C VAL A 318 -7.41 1.33 5.31
N LYS A 319 -8.13 2.37 5.71
CA LYS A 319 -9.60 2.47 5.52
C LYS A 319 -9.99 2.76 4.07
N GLN A 320 -9.12 3.42 3.34
CA GLN A 320 -9.37 3.78 1.94
C GLN A 320 -9.41 2.51 1.07
N THR A 321 -10.40 2.44 0.20
CA THR A 321 -10.51 1.37 -0.79
C THR A 321 -9.71 1.66 -2.06
N SER A 322 -9.38 2.92 -2.29
CA SER A 322 -8.61 3.37 -3.44
C SER A 322 -7.83 4.64 -3.10
N LEU A 323 -6.57 4.63 -3.44
CA LEU A 323 -5.69 5.81 -3.40
C LEU A 323 -4.86 5.81 -4.67
N LEU A 324 -5.16 6.74 -5.56
CA LEU A 324 -4.50 6.84 -6.86
C LEU A 324 -3.26 7.73 -6.77
N LEU A 325 -2.13 7.17 -7.11
CA LEU A 325 -0.84 7.86 -7.21
C LEU A 325 -0.64 8.31 -8.65
N ALA A 326 -0.45 9.59 -8.88
CA ALA A 326 -0.18 10.13 -10.21
C ALA A 326 1.14 9.59 -10.76
N THR A 327 1.11 9.06 -11.96
CA THR A 327 2.27 8.57 -12.71
C THR A 327 2.48 9.33 -14.01
N GLY A 328 1.79 10.43 -14.18
CA GLY A 328 1.87 11.29 -15.33
C GLY A 328 1.63 12.74 -14.95
N MET A 329 1.68 13.60 -15.93
CA MET A 329 1.48 15.03 -15.77
C MET A 329 0.01 15.39 -15.61
N ARG A 330 -0.26 16.62 -15.22
CA ARG A 330 -1.60 17.22 -15.26
C ARG A 330 -2.16 17.09 -16.66
N ASN A 331 -3.38 16.58 -16.78
CA ASN A 331 -4.07 16.50 -18.06
C ASN A 331 -4.80 17.81 -18.33
N VAL A 332 -4.36 18.51 -19.38
CA VAL A 332 -5.05 19.68 -19.90
C VAL A 332 -5.53 19.33 -21.32
N PRO A 333 -6.78 18.93 -21.50
CA PRO A 333 -7.28 18.53 -22.79
C PRO A 333 -7.17 19.66 -23.83
N GLU A 334 -6.88 19.29 -25.05
CA GLU A 334 -6.83 20.24 -26.15
C GLU A 334 -8.24 20.79 -26.41
N ASN A 335 -8.35 22.13 -26.47
CA ASN A 335 -9.62 22.77 -26.77
C ASN A 335 -9.76 22.95 -28.29
N PRO A 336 -10.66 22.20 -28.95
CA PRO A 336 -10.83 22.33 -30.39
C PRO A 336 -11.34 23.70 -30.85
N LYS A 337 -11.91 24.51 -29.94
CA LYS A 337 -12.38 25.88 -30.24
C LYS A 337 -11.25 26.92 -30.30
N THR A 338 -10.12 26.67 -29.62
CA THR A 338 -8.95 27.56 -29.66
C THR A 338 -7.99 27.21 -30.77
N ARG A 339 -8.06 25.99 -31.29
CA ARG A 339 -7.24 25.53 -32.40
C ARG A 339 -7.87 25.93 -33.73
N GLY A 340 -7.71 27.17 -34.15
CA GLY A 340 -7.96 27.35 -35.52
C GLY A 340 -8.97 28.36 -36.00
N LEU A 341 -9.15 29.45 -35.32
CA LEU A 341 -9.72 30.62 -36.02
C LEU A 341 -8.80 31.09 -37.13
N PHE A 342 -7.48 30.76 -37.11
CA PHE A 342 -6.50 31.16 -38.14
C PHE A 342 -5.37 30.14 -38.37
N GLY A 343 -5.53 28.86 -37.99
CA GLY A 343 -4.48 27.84 -38.14
C GLY A 343 -3.23 28.12 -37.30
N ALA A 344 -3.32 28.95 -36.25
CA ALA A 344 -2.23 29.22 -35.35
C ALA A 344 -2.04 28.10 -34.35
N ILE A 345 -0.80 27.66 -34.16
CA ILE A 345 -0.44 26.70 -33.14
C ILE A 345 -0.24 27.41 -31.79
N ALA A 346 -0.63 26.78 -30.70
CA ALA A 346 -0.46 27.27 -29.34
C ALA A 346 0.39 26.30 -28.53
N GLY A 347 1.08 26.82 -27.52
CA GLY A 347 1.96 26.05 -26.66
C GLY A 347 1.31 25.60 -25.35
N PHE A 348 2.14 25.14 -24.41
CA PHE A 348 1.72 24.50 -23.17
C PHE A 348 0.99 25.41 -22.18
N ILE A 349 1.10 26.72 -22.31
CA ILE A 349 0.41 27.69 -21.44
C ILE A 349 -1.11 27.66 -21.70
N GLU A 350 -1.52 27.44 -22.94
CA GLU A 350 -2.93 27.34 -23.32
C GLU A 350 -3.54 25.97 -23.00
N ASN A 351 -2.94 24.91 -23.51
CA ASN A 351 -3.44 23.53 -23.34
C ASN A 351 -2.34 22.50 -23.58
N GLY A 352 -2.67 21.22 -23.33
CA GLY A 352 -1.85 20.10 -23.77
C GLY A 352 -2.11 19.71 -25.22
N TRP A 353 -1.34 18.77 -25.73
CA TRP A 353 -1.45 18.25 -27.10
C TRP A 353 -1.84 16.76 -27.08
N GLU A 354 -3.07 16.46 -27.45
CA GLU A 354 -3.55 15.09 -27.59
C GLU A 354 -2.88 14.33 -28.73
N GLY A 355 -2.38 15.06 -29.74
CA GLY A 355 -1.66 14.47 -30.86
C GLY A 355 -0.20 14.13 -30.58
N LEU A 356 0.36 14.53 -29.44
CA LEU A 356 1.72 14.19 -29.05
C LEU A 356 1.73 12.80 -28.39
N ILE A 357 1.99 11.77 -29.18
CA ILE A 357 1.92 10.36 -28.77
C ILE A 357 3.31 9.72 -28.61
N ASP A 358 4.37 10.33 -29.14
CA ASP A 358 5.71 9.78 -29.17
C ASP A 358 6.51 10.05 -27.89
N GLY A 359 6.00 10.91 -27.02
CA GLY A 359 6.66 11.31 -25.79
C GLY A 359 5.77 12.24 -24.95
N TRP A 360 6.30 12.64 -23.80
CA TRP A 360 5.56 13.51 -22.86
C TRP A 360 5.69 14.99 -23.21
N TYR A 361 6.84 15.38 -23.72
CA TYR A 361 7.15 16.75 -24.10
C TYR A 361 7.57 16.79 -25.56
N GLY A 362 7.27 17.89 -26.23
CA GLY A 362 7.61 17.98 -27.63
C GLY A 362 7.49 19.38 -28.19
N PHE A 363 7.74 19.46 -29.47
CA PHE A 363 7.76 20.68 -30.26
C PHE A 363 6.72 20.58 -31.38
N ARG A 364 6.04 21.70 -31.63
CA ARG A 364 5.33 21.95 -32.89
C ARG A 364 5.97 23.14 -33.56
N HIS A 365 6.18 23.05 -34.84
CA HIS A 365 6.68 24.16 -35.61
C HIS A 365 5.73 24.49 -36.78
N GLN A 366 5.75 25.73 -37.17
CA GLN A 366 5.06 26.23 -38.34
C GLN A 366 6.03 27.11 -39.13
N ASN A 367 6.30 26.72 -40.38
CA ASN A 367 7.16 27.48 -41.31
C ASN A 367 6.60 27.45 -42.71
N ALA A 368 7.32 27.98 -43.67
CA ALA A 368 6.90 28.02 -45.09
C ALA A 368 6.73 26.63 -45.72
N GLN A 369 7.38 25.60 -45.15
CA GLN A 369 7.28 24.22 -45.62
C GLN A 369 6.09 23.46 -45.03
N GLY A 370 5.42 24.01 -44.01
CA GLY A 370 4.27 23.44 -43.35
C GLY A 370 4.39 23.33 -41.84
N GLU A 371 3.56 22.49 -41.26
CA GLU A 371 3.56 22.22 -39.81
C GLU A 371 4.17 20.85 -39.52
N GLY A 372 4.84 20.72 -38.40
CA GLY A 372 5.39 19.46 -37.94
C GLY A 372 5.39 19.35 -36.43
N THR A 373 5.33 18.11 -35.93
CA THR A 373 5.35 17.78 -34.51
C THR A 373 6.46 16.77 -34.25
N ALA A 374 7.23 16.95 -33.19
CA ALA A 374 8.26 16.01 -32.77
C ALA A 374 8.35 15.97 -31.24
N ALA A 375 8.56 14.78 -30.68
CA ALA A 375 8.77 14.61 -29.25
C ALA A 375 10.22 14.95 -28.87
N ASP A 376 10.39 15.46 -27.65
CA ASP A 376 11.72 15.64 -27.05
C ASP A 376 12.03 14.44 -26.14
N TYR A 377 12.97 13.62 -26.57
CA TYR A 377 13.30 12.39 -25.87
C TYR A 377 13.95 12.64 -24.49
N LYS A 378 14.84 13.62 -24.40
CA LYS A 378 15.63 13.86 -23.19
C LYS A 378 14.77 14.32 -21.99
N SER A 379 13.87 15.27 -22.19
CA SER A 379 12.97 15.75 -21.15
C SER A 379 11.94 14.69 -20.77
N THR A 380 11.41 13.95 -21.74
CA THR A 380 10.50 12.83 -21.53
C THR A 380 11.15 11.76 -20.67
N GLN A 381 12.36 11.34 -21.01
CA GLN A 381 13.08 10.31 -20.26
C GLN A 381 13.41 10.77 -18.84
N SER A 382 13.81 12.02 -18.66
CA SER A 382 14.07 12.60 -17.33
C SER A 382 12.84 12.55 -16.43
N ALA A 383 11.67 12.93 -16.94
CA ALA A 383 10.41 12.86 -16.20
C ALA A 383 10.03 11.41 -15.86
N ILE A 384 10.13 10.50 -16.80
CA ILE A 384 9.84 9.08 -16.61
C ILE A 384 10.77 8.46 -15.56
N ASP A 385 12.06 8.75 -15.62
CA ASP A 385 13.06 8.21 -14.68
C ASP A 385 12.79 8.68 -13.24
N GLN A 386 12.42 9.93 -13.05
CA GLN A 386 12.09 10.48 -11.74
C GLN A 386 10.83 9.84 -11.16
N ILE A 387 9.81 9.62 -11.97
CA ILE A 387 8.56 8.96 -11.56
C ILE A 387 8.81 7.48 -11.26
N THR A 388 9.59 6.79 -12.10
CA THR A 388 9.96 5.39 -11.89
C THR A 388 10.75 5.22 -10.58
N GLY A 389 11.70 6.09 -10.30
CA GLY A 389 12.44 6.11 -9.04
C GLY A 389 11.55 6.32 -7.83
N LYS A 390 10.54 7.17 -7.94
CA LYS A 390 9.53 7.40 -6.91
C LYS A 390 8.69 6.15 -6.65
N LEU A 391 8.19 5.52 -7.70
CA LEU A 391 7.42 4.28 -7.61
C LEU A 391 8.23 3.15 -6.96
N ASN A 392 9.47 2.97 -7.35
CA ASN A 392 10.35 1.94 -6.80
C ASN A 392 10.59 2.15 -5.30
N ARG A 393 10.75 3.40 -4.86
CA ARG A 393 10.91 3.73 -3.44
C ARG A 393 9.66 3.47 -2.62
N LEU A 394 8.47 3.64 -3.18
CA LEU A 394 7.20 3.41 -2.49
C LEU A 394 6.82 1.93 -2.43
N ILE A 395 7.13 1.17 -3.48
CA ILE A 395 6.71 -0.23 -3.61
C ILE A 395 7.58 -1.16 -2.76
N ASP A 396 8.85 -0.87 -2.56
CA ASP A 396 9.86 -1.84 -2.08
C ASP A 396 10.15 -1.76 -0.58
N LYS A 397 9.26 -1.17 0.24
CA LYS A 397 9.60 -0.85 1.65
C LYS A 397 9.10 -1.80 2.72
N THR A 398 8.33 -2.85 2.40
CA THR A 398 7.77 -3.72 3.44
C THR A 398 8.70 -4.90 3.72
N ASN A 399 9.80 -4.64 4.43
CA ASN A 399 10.71 -5.70 4.93
C ASN A 399 10.36 -6.16 6.35
N GLN A 400 9.38 -5.55 7.01
CA GLN A 400 8.96 -5.94 8.35
C GLN A 400 7.91 -7.02 8.31
N GLN A 401 8.16 -8.07 9.08
CA GLN A 401 7.22 -9.15 9.30
C GLN A 401 6.32 -8.81 10.50
N PHE A 402 5.01 -8.88 10.28
CA PHE A 402 4.01 -8.63 11.32
C PHE A 402 3.33 -9.92 11.70
N GLU A 403 3.09 -10.11 12.98
CA GLU A 403 2.40 -11.28 13.52
C GLU A 403 1.08 -10.85 14.17
N LEU A 404 0.08 -11.73 14.06
CA LEU A 404 -1.18 -11.58 14.75
C LEU A 404 -0.97 -11.89 16.24
N ILE A 405 -1.39 -10.96 17.12
CA ILE A 405 -1.21 -11.10 18.57
C ILE A 405 -2.48 -11.56 19.30
N ASP A 406 -3.62 -11.62 18.62
CA ASP A 406 -4.90 -12.11 19.17
C ASP A 406 -5.31 -13.44 18.51
N ASN A 407 -6.33 -14.07 19.07
CA ASN A 407 -6.87 -15.32 18.56
C ASN A 407 -8.22 -15.07 17.88
N GLU A 408 -8.33 -15.48 16.60
CA GLU A 408 -9.57 -15.36 15.83
C GLU A 408 -10.60 -16.47 16.12
N PHE A 409 -10.17 -17.63 16.65
CA PHE A 409 -11.02 -18.79 16.86
C PHE A 409 -11.53 -18.96 18.28
N SER A 410 -10.94 -18.28 19.24
CA SER A 410 -11.37 -18.28 20.63
C SER A 410 -11.34 -16.88 21.23
N GLU A 411 -12.14 -16.69 22.27
CA GLU A 411 -12.13 -15.43 23.00
C GLU A 411 -10.87 -15.31 23.84
N ILE A 412 -10.27 -14.11 23.84
CA ILE A 412 -9.21 -13.71 24.76
C ILE A 412 -9.79 -12.90 25.90
N GLU A 413 -9.02 -12.75 26.97
CA GLU A 413 -9.41 -11.95 28.11
C GLU A 413 -9.86 -10.54 27.67
N GLN A 414 -10.98 -10.08 28.26
CA GLN A 414 -11.64 -8.83 27.80
C GLN A 414 -10.73 -7.61 27.89
N GLN A 415 -9.94 -7.46 28.97
CA GLN A 415 -9.05 -6.32 29.14
C GLN A 415 -7.93 -6.31 28.10
N ILE A 416 -7.30 -7.45 27.90
CA ILE A 416 -6.24 -7.60 26.88
C ILE A 416 -6.84 -7.44 25.49
N GLY A 417 -8.01 -7.99 25.25
CA GLY A 417 -8.75 -7.83 23.99
C GLY A 417 -9.06 -6.37 23.67
N ASN A 418 -9.49 -5.59 24.66
CA ASN A 418 -9.74 -4.16 24.49
C ASN A 418 -8.48 -3.37 24.14
N VAL A 419 -7.35 -3.68 24.77
CA VAL A 419 -6.05 -3.04 24.47
C VAL A 419 -5.60 -3.40 23.04
N ILE A 420 -5.71 -4.65 22.66
CA ILE A 420 -5.35 -5.10 21.30
C ILE A 420 -6.21 -4.42 20.25
N ASN A 421 -7.52 -4.33 20.45
CA ASN A 421 -8.44 -3.68 19.53
C ASN A 421 -8.15 -2.17 19.44
N TRP A 422 -7.93 -1.52 20.57
CA TRP A 422 -7.55 -0.10 20.60
C TRP A 422 -6.25 0.16 19.83
N THR A 423 -5.24 -0.69 20.02
CA THR A 423 -3.95 -0.58 19.32
C THR A 423 -4.13 -0.77 17.82
N ARG A 424 -4.90 -1.77 17.42
CA ARG A 424 -5.20 -2.05 16.01
C ARG A 424 -5.94 -0.88 15.36
N ASP A 425 -6.98 -0.38 16.00
CA ASP A 425 -7.78 0.73 15.50
C ASP A 425 -6.95 2.02 15.41
N SER A 426 -6.10 2.26 16.41
CA SER A 426 -5.18 3.41 16.40
C SER A 426 -4.14 3.31 15.28
N MET A 427 -3.58 2.13 15.06
CA MET A 427 -2.66 1.91 13.94
C MET A 427 -3.35 2.07 12.59
N THR A 428 -4.59 1.61 12.47
CA THR A 428 -5.40 1.80 11.26
C THR A 428 -5.61 3.29 10.97
N GLU A 429 -5.97 4.09 11.98
CA GLU A 429 -6.14 5.54 11.82
C GLU A 429 -4.82 6.22 11.40
N VAL A 430 -3.72 5.88 12.04
CA VAL A 430 -2.40 6.44 11.73
C VAL A 430 -2.00 6.10 10.28
N TRP A 431 -2.12 4.86 9.88
CA TRP A 431 -1.74 4.44 8.54
C TRP A 431 -2.69 4.96 7.46
N SER A 432 -3.98 5.09 7.77
CA SER A 432 -4.95 5.70 6.84
C SER A 432 -4.64 7.17 6.59
N TYR A 433 -4.33 7.91 7.64
CA TYR A 433 -3.91 9.31 7.53
C TYR A 433 -2.58 9.43 6.78
N ASN A 434 -1.59 8.61 7.14
CA ASN A 434 -0.29 8.62 6.49
C ASN A 434 -0.37 8.27 5.00
N ALA A 435 -1.19 7.29 4.65
CA ALA A 435 -1.39 6.88 3.26
C ALA A 435 -2.00 8.01 2.42
N GLU A 436 -3.04 8.65 2.93
CA GLU A 436 -3.69 9.77 2.24
C GLU A 436 -2.75 10.96 2.08
N LEU A 437 -2.04 11.32 3.16
CA LEU A 437 -1.07 12.41 3.11
C LEU A 437 0.09 12.10 2.16
N LEU A 438 0.63 10.89 2.22
CA LEU A 438 1.74 10.47 1.37
C LEU A 438 1.35 10.51 -0.11
N VAL A 439 0.19 9.96 -0.46
CA VAL A 439 -0.28 9.95 -1.84
C VAL A 439 -0.56 11.37 -2.34
N ALA A 440 -1.22 12.19 -1.53
CA ALA A 440 -1.47 13.59 -1.88
C ALA A 440 -0.17 14.39 -2.09
N MET A 441 0.79 14.20 -1.21
CA MET A 441 2.10 14.87 -1.27
C MET A 441 2.90 14.42 -2.50
N GLU A 442 2.92 13.13 -2.77
CA GLU A 442 3.60 12.59 -3.94
C GLU A 442 2.91 12.99 -5.25
N ASN A 443 1.59 13.10 -5.26
CA ASN A 443 0.86 13.61 -6.41
C ASN A 443 1.19 15.08 -6.69
N GLN A 444 1.24 15.89 -5.65
CA GLN A 444 1.65 17.30 -5.77
C GLN A 444 3.05 17.40 -6.35
N HIS A 445 3.97 16.61 -5.81
CA HIS A 445 5.36 16.60 -6.27
C HIS A 445 5.48 16.09 -7.72
N THR A 446 4.71 15.09 -8.11
CA THR A 446 4.71 14.55 -9.49
C THR A 446 4.22 15.60 -10.49
N ILE A 447 3.17 16.34 -10.16
CA ILE A 447 2.65 17.41 -11.01
C ILE A 447 3.66 18.54 -11.12
N ASP A 448 4.25 18.97 -10.01
CA ASP A 448 5.26 20.02 -9.98
C ASP A 448 6.52 19.62 -10.76
N LEU A 449 6.93 18.37 -10.66
CA LEU A 449 8.04 17.80 -11.41
C LEU A 449 7.80 17.89 -12.93
N ALA A 450 6.61 17.49 -13.36
CA ALA A 450 6.23 17.53 -14.76
C ALA A 450 6.22 18.98 -15.30
N ASP A 451 5.65 19.89 -14.54
CA ASP A 451 5.65 21.32 -14.90
C ASP A 451 7.08 21.90 -14.93
N SER A 452 7.92 21.48 -14.01
CA SER A 452 9.33 21.87 -13.97
C SER A 452 10.11 21.39 -15.21
N GLU A 453 9.88 20.16 -15.66
CA GLU A 453 10.52 19.63 -16.87
C GLU A 453 10.06 20.39 -18.13
N MET A 454 8.78 20.73 -18.19
CA MET A 454 8.25 21.57 -19.28
C MET A 454 8.93 22.94 -19.31
N ASN A 455 9.05 23.59 -18.15
CA ASN A 455 9.72 24.89 -18.03
C ASN A 455 11.22 24.81 -18.35
N LYS A 456 11.90 23.75 -17.98
CA LYS A 456 13.31 23.54 -18.36
C LYS A 456 13.48 23.43 -19.87
N LEU A 457 12.59 22.73 -20.53
CA LEU A 457 12.62 22.62 -21.99
C LEU A 457 12.37 23.99 -22.64
N TYR A 458 11.39 24.72 -22.14
CA TYR A 458 11.09 26.08 -22.61
C TYR A 458 12.27 27.04 -22.45
N GLU A 459 12.91 27.05 -21.28
CA GLU A 459 14.08 27.87 -21.01
C GLU A 459 15.30 27.47 -21.86
N ARG A 460 15.44 26.15 -22.15
CA ARG A 460 16.51 25.69 -23.06
C ARG A 460 16.35 26.27 -24.44
N VAL A 461 15.13 26.32 -24.97
CA VAL A 461 14.84 26.90 -26.28
C VAL A 461 15.01 28.41 -26.25
N ARG A 462 14.56 29.07 -25.21
CA ARG A 462 14.73 30.52 -25.04
C ARG A 462 16.21 30.90 -25.04
N LYS A 463 17.06 30.18 -24.34
CA LYS A 463 18.51 30.42 -24.30
C LYS A 463 19.21 30.15 -25.62
N GLN A 464 18.71 29.23 -26.42
CA GLN A 464 19.26 28.98 -27.76
C GLN A 464 18.92 30.13 -28.73
N LEU A 465 17.67 30.55 -28.74
CA LEU A 465 17.14 31.52 -29.69
C LEU A 465 17.59 32.97 -29.36
N ARG A 466 17.82 33.25 -28.07
CA ARG A 466 18.24 34.60 -27.60
C ARG A 466 17.35 35.71 -28.20
N GLU A 467 17.96 36.63 -28.92
CA GLU A 467 17.32 37.78 -29.54
C GLU A 467 16.66 37.45 -30.90
N ASN A 468 16.89 36.25 -31.42
CA ASN A 468 16.37 35.84 -32.73
C ASN A 468 14.88 35.46 -32.70
N ALA A 469 14.30 35.36 -31.53
CA ALA A 469 12.90 35.06 -31.35
C ALA A 469 12.29 35.79 -30.18
N GLU A 470 10.98 35.93 -30.16
CA GLU A 470 10.20 36.57 -29.11
C GLU A 470 9.15 35.60 -28.59
N GLU A 471 8.93 35.57 -27.27
CA GLU A 471 7.88 34.80 -26.65
C GLU A 471 6.49 35.39 -26.96
N ASP A 472 5.54 34.58 -27.39
CA ASP A 472 4.18 35.06 -27.69
C ASP A 472 3.20 34.98 -26.51
N GLY A 473 3.65 34.46 -25.36
CA GLY A 473 2.83 34.28 -24.16
C GLY A 473 1.99 33.04 -24.11
N THR A 474 2.02 32.19 -25.14
CA THR A 474 1.27 30.90 -25.19
C THR A 474 2.16 29.68 -25.08
N GLY A 475 3.44 29.84 -24.82
CA GLY A 475 4.44 28.78 -24.82
C GLY A 475 5.10 28.57 -26.18
N CYS A 476 5.01 29.53 -27.05
CA CYS A 476 5.59 29.52 -28.39
C CYS A 476 6.61 30.64 -28.54
N PHE A 477 7.51 30.50 -29.52
CA PHE A 477 8.45 31.51 -29.92
C PHE A 477 8.19 31.90 -31.38
N GLU A 478 7.99 33.19 -31.64
CA GLU A 478 7.97 33.76 -32.97
C GLU A 478 9.40 34.05 -33.39
N ILE A 479 9.84 33.40 -34.47
CA ILE A 479 11.22 33.49 -34.96
C ILE A 479 11.31 34.62 -35.99
N PHE A 480 12.26 35.52 -35.82
CA PHE A 480 12.43 36.70 -36.67
C PHE A 480 13.23 36.45 -37.96
N HIS A 481 13.62 35.21 -38.22
CA HIS A 481 14.27 34.82 -39.46
C HIS A 481 13.52 33.62 -40.08
N LYS A 482 13.80 33.33 -41.34
CA LYS A 482 13.29 32.13 -41.98
C LYS A 482 13.97 30.92 -41.40
N CYS A 483 13.19 30.04 -40.82
CA CYS A 483 13.65 28.80 -40.25
C CYS A 483 13.00 27.64 -41.00
N ASP A 484 13.76 26.98 -41.87
CA ASP A 484 13.34 25.81 -42.58
C ASP A 484 13.31 24.60 -41.64
N ASP A 485 12.92 23.43 -42.15
CA ASP A 485 12.83 22.20 -41.32
C ASP A 485 14.19 21.84 -40.71
N GLN A 486 15.27 22.08 -41.40
CA GLN A 486 16.62 21.84 -40.89
C GLN A 486 16.99 22.78 -39.74
N CYS A 487 16.61 24.05 -39.83
CA CYS A 487 16.74 25.02 -38.76
C CYS A 487 15.88 24.59 -37.52
N MET A 488 14.64 24.19 -37.74
CA MET A 488 13.75 23.69 -36.68
C MET A 488 14.33 22.44 -35.98
N GLU A 489 14.91 21.52 -36.74
CA GLU A 489 15.56 20.36 -36.19
C GLU A 489 16.81 20.72 -35.35
N SER A 490 17.58 21.72 -35.77
CA SER A 490 18.72 22.21 -35.00
C SER A 490 18.31 22.78 -33.63
N ILE A 491 17.16 23.44 -33.55
CA ILE A 491 16.58 23.92 -32.28
C ILE A 491 16.20 22.75 -31.38
N ARG A 492 15.55 21.72 -31.94
CA ARG A 492 15.17 20.50 -31.20
C ARG A 492 16.39 19.76 -30.67
N ASN A 493 17.45 19.65 -31.46
CA ASN A 493 18.68 18.92 -31.12
C ASN A 493 19.67 19.72 -30.28
N ASN A 494 19.35 20.93 -29.88
CA ASN A 494 20.23 21.83 -29.13
C ASN A 494 21.54 22.18 -29.88
N THR A 495 21.47 22.22 -31.20
CA THR A 495 22.60 22.54 -32.10
C THR A 495 22.40 23.86 -32.86
N TYR A 496 21.40 24.64 -32.47
CA TYR A 496 21.10 25.93 -33.12
C TYR A 496 22.23 26.93 -32.91
N ASP A 497 22.70 27.54 -34.03
CA ASP A 497 23.68 28.62 -34.00
C ASP A 497 22.98 29.98 -34.22
N HIS A 498 22.87 30.77 -33.16
CA HIS A 498 22.20 32.07 -33.20
C HIS A 498 22.97 33.11 -34.00
N THR A 499 24.28 32.96 -34.13
CA THR A 499 25.12 33.93 -34.83
C THR A 499 24.88 33.95 -36.34
N GLN A 500 24.52 32.82 -36.93
CA GLN A 500 24.22 32.68 -38.34
C GLN A 500 23.01 33.52 -38.79
N TYR A 501 22.04 33.69 -37.91
CA TYR A 501 20.76 34.35 -38.20
C TYR A 501 20.61 35.71 -37.53
N ARG A 502 21.64 36.19 -36.86
CA ARG A 502 21.57 37.42 -36.04
C ARG A 502 21.26 38.66 -36.86
N THR A 503 21.88 38.86 -38.02
CA THR A 503 21.69 40.06 -38.86
C THR A 503 20.27 40.10 -39.42
N GLU A 504 19.77 38.97 -39.96
CA GLU A 504 18.41 38.84 -40.47
C GLU A 504 17.38 39.10 -39.39
N SER A 505 17.57 38.49 -38.21
CA SER A 505 16.67 38.64 -37.06
C SER A 505 16.61 40.08 -36.55
N LEU A 506 17.74 40.78 -36.46
CA LEU A 506 17.79 42.19 -36.04
C LEU A 506 17.09 43.09 -37.04
N GLN A 507 17.26 42.88 -38.33
CA GLN A 507 16.57 43.65 -39.39
C GLN A 507 15.04 43.44 -39.30
N ASN A 508 14.57 42.24 -39.16
CA ASN A 508 13.15 41.93 -39.04
C ASN A 508 12.56 42.46 -37.73
N ARG A 509 13.29 42.41 -36.63
CA ARG A 509 12.87 42.94 -35.33
C ARG A 509 12.70 44.45 -35.36
N ILE A 510 13.62 45.20 -35.99
CA ILE A 510 13.54 46.64 -36.15
C ILE A 510 12.31 47.03 -36.99
N GLN A 511 11.93 46.24 -37.97
CA GLN A 511 10.73 46.49 -38.79
C GLN A 511 9.44 46.24 -38.04
N ILE A 512 9.39 45.26 -37.10
CA ILE A 512 8.21 44.91 -36.33
C ILE A 512 7.97 45.88 -35.18
N ASP A 513 9.00 46.27 -34.43
CA ASP A 513 8.88 47.19 -33.30
C ASP A 513 8.34 48.58 -33.66
N PRO A 514 8.77 49.24 -34.78
CA PRO A 514 8.14 50.47 -35.23
C PRO A 514 6.68 50.31 -35.63
N VAL A 515 6.28 49.17 -36.19
CA VAL A 515 4.88 48.85 -36.55
C VAL A 515 4.02 48.71 -35.30
N LYS A 516 4.49 48.06 -34.25
CA LYS A 516 3.78 47.97 -32.96
C LYS A 516 3.66 49.29 -32.25
N LEU A 517 4.70 50.10 -32.21
CA LEU A 517 4.68 51.47 -31.71
C LEU A 517 3.75 52.37 -32.52
N SER A 518 3.74 52.25 -33.84
CA SER A 518 2.84 53.02 -34.72
C SER A 518 1.38 52.54 -34.63
N SER A 519 1.05 51.28 -34.24
CA SER A 519 -0.32 50.88 -34.04
C SER A 519 -0.92 51.43 -32.74
N GLY A 520 -0.17 51.55 -31.64
CA GLY A 520 -0.61 52.30 -30.45
C GLY A 520 -0.80 53.79 -30.71
N TYR A 521 0.05 54.38 -31.52
CA TYR A 521 -0.08 55.76 -31.95
C TYR A 521 -1.21 55.96 -32.97
N LYS A 522 -1.47 54.96 -33.83
CA LYS A 522 -2.55 54.97 -34.80
C LYS A 522 -3.94 54.93 -34.16
N ASP A 523 -4.12 54.23 -33.04
CA ASP A 523 -5.41 54.21 -32.34
C ASP A 523 -5.75 55.59 -31.76
N ILE A 524 -4.80 56.31 -31.19
CA ILE A 524 -4.99 57.69 -30.72
C ILE A 524 -5.26 58.61 -31.88
N ILE A 525 -4.52 58.50 -33.00
CA ILE A 525 -4.68 59.30 -34.21
C ILE A 525 -6.02 58.98 -34.88
N LEU A 526 -6.44 57.74 -34.96
CA LEU A 526 -7.75 57.33 -35.51
C LEU A 526 -8.92 57.85 -34.67
N TRP A 527 -8.84 57.80 -33.37
CA TRP A 527 -9.83 58.41 -32.47
C TRP A 527 -9.88 59.91 -32.61
N PHE A 528 -8.75 60.55 -32.70
CA PHE A 528 -8.64 62.02 -32.91
C PHE A 528 -9.19 62.41 -34.28
N SER A 529 -8.87 61.64 -35.32
CA SER A 529 -9.37 61.84 -36.69
C SER A 529 -10.87 61.63 -36.78
N PHE A 530 -11.39 60.60 -36.11
CA PHE A 530 -12.84 60.32 -36.05
C PHE A 530 -13.59 61.44 -35.32
N GLY A 531 -13.08 61.88 -34.17
CA GLY A 531 -13.62 63.00 -33.41
C GLY A 531 -13.63 64.30 -34.20
N ALA A 532 -12.52 64.62 -34.90
CA ALA A 532 -12.41 65.79 -35.75
C ALA A 532 -13.34 65.75 -36.95
N SER A 533 -13.53 64.57 -37.59
CA SER A 533 -14.45 64.35 -38.68
C SER A 533 -15.91 64.52 -38.25
N CYS A 534 -16.30 63.98 -37.11
CA CYS A 534 -17.64 64.15 -36.53
C CYS A 534 -17.88 65.63 -36.17
N PHE A 535 -16.92 66.34 -35.64
CA PHE A 535 -17.04 67.73 -35.31
C PHE A 535 -17.20 68.62 -36.56
N LEU A 536 -16.45 68.35 -37.59
CA LEU A 536 -16.56 69.04 -38.90
C LEU A 536 -17.92 68.79 -39.57
N LEU A 537 -18.42 67.55 -39.53
CA LEU A 537 -19.74 67.22 -40.07
C LEU A 537 -20.87 67.91 -39.29
N LEU A 538 -20.76 67.96 -37.96
CA LEU A 538 -21.71 68.71 -37.13
C LEU A 538 -21.64 70.24 -37.41
N ALA A 539 -20.43 70.79 -37.58
CA ALA A 539 -20.25 72.22 -37.91
C ALA A 539 -20.82 72.54 -39.29
N ILE A 540 -20.65 71.65 -40.25
CA ILE A 540 -21.20 71.83 -41.61
C ILE A 540 -22.74 71.70 -41.55
N ALA A 541 -23.30 70.72 -40.81
CA ALA A 541 -24.73 70.59 -40.62
C ALA A 541 -25.36 71.78 -39.93
N MET A 542 -24.71 72.31 -38.89
CA MET A 542 -25.15 73.50 -38.20
C MET A 542 -25.06 74.75 -39.08
N GLY A 543 -24.00 74.88 -39.89
CA GLY A 543 -23.82 75.91 -40.86
C GLY A 543 -24.89 75.90 -41.95
N LEU A 544 -25.25 74.72 -42.46
CA LEU A 544 -26.34 74.52 -43.42
C LEU A 544 -27.71 74.88 -42.81
N VAL A 545 -27.96 74.49 -41.61
CA VAL A 545 -29.18 74.83 -40.86
C VAL A 545 -29.26 76.38 -40.63
N PHE A 546 -28.13 77.01 -40.29
CA PHE A 546 -28.07 78.43 -40.09
C PHE A 546 -28.30 79.19 -41.40
N ILE A 547 -27.75 78.74 -42.50
CA ILE A 547 -28.00 79.30 -43.83
C ILE A 547 -29.45 79.13 -44.27
N CYS A 548 -30.05 77.97 -44.01
CA CYS A 548 -31.46 77.70 -44.25
C CYS A 548 -32.38 78.63 -43.45
N ILE A 549 -32.04 78.91 -42.20
CA ILE A 549 -32.81 79.80 -41.33
C ILE A 549 -32.68 81.23 -41.75
N LYS A 550 -31.46 81.67 -42.19
CA LYS A 550 -31.16 83.04 -42.59
C LYS A 550 -31.79 83.38 -43.95
N ASN A 551 -31.98 82.44 -44.84
CA ASN A 551 -32.55 82.72 -46.16
C ASN A 551 -34.08 82.53 -46.24
N GLY A 552 -34.78 82.35 -45.13
CA GLY A 552 -36.23 82.32 -45.05
C GLY A 552 -36.93 81.20 -45.84
N ASN A 553 -36.22 80.28 -46.38
CA ASN A 553 -36.73 79.15 -47.17
C ASN A 553 -36.76 77.89 -46.30
N MET A 554 -37.68 77.86 -45.42
CA MET A 554 -37.92 76.67 -44.58
C MET A 554 -38.71 75.59 -45.33
N ARG A 555 -38.15 75.08 -46.38
CA ARG A 555 -38.55 73.73 -46.90
C ARG A 555 -37.40 72.79 -46.69
N CYS A 556 -37.46 72.20 -45.51
CA CYS A 556 -36.60 71.04 -45.22
C CYS A 556 -36.99 69.90 -46.15
N THR A 557 -36.27 69.73 -47.21
CA THR A 557 -36.26 68.49 -48.03
C THR A 557 -35.50 67.36 -47.33
N ILE A 558 -35.20 67.48 -46.04
CA ILE A 558 -34.48 66.46 -45.23
C ILE A 558 -35.39 65.83 -44.16
N CYS A 559 -36.68 66.11 -44.22
CA CYS A 559 -37.68 65.38 -43.44
C CYS A 559 -38.35 64.32 -44.33
N ILE A 560 -37.64 63.26 -44.72
CA ILE A 560 -38.20 61.98 -45.15
C ILE A 560 -37.30 60.92 -44.58
#